data_24653a17ef203636751c6756fc11f32c
#
_entry.id   24653a17ef203636751c6756fc11f32c
#
_cell.length_a   1.000
_cell.length_b   1.000
_cell.length_c   1.000
_cell.angle_alpha   90.00
_cell.angle_beta   90.00
_cell.angle_gamma   90.00
#
_symmetry.space_group_name_H-M   'P 1'
#
loop_
_entity.id
_entity.type
_entity.pdbx_description
1 polymer ?
#
loop_
_entity_poly.entity_id
_entity_poly.type
_entity_poly.pdbx_seq_one_letter_code
_entity_poly.pdbx_strand_id
1 'polypeptide(L)'
;MSKTKTMPTVDPGARPRRVSRRTLLSSVPALGGLLLTGCSRDTFVPPMVRGGLIGIADVLTMSTNRLLLSGQPLAREYQPSEIAPDFPTWGQPNPRDEKYQRLLRGGFADWRLPVSGLVERPLSLSLDDIKRLPSRTQITAHVCEQGWSAIAQWTGAPLLQVLNAAGGVTSGARYVVLDTVDGWYEGIDMFEVVHPQTILAYRMNGDDLPIGNGAPLRLRLERQCGYKNLKFLKSIQVVDSMADFGKGTGGINSDWGFHWYGGV
;
A
#
# COMPACT_ATOMS: atom_id res chain seq x y z
N MET A 1 10.85 -44.25 -46.52
CA MET A 1 11.98 -43.31 -46.63
C MET A 1 11.86 -42.30 -45.46
N SER A 2 12.58 -42.61 -44.40
CA SER A 2 12.60 -41.78 -43.17
C SER A 2 13.74 -40.78 -43.27
N LYS A 3 13.43 -39.45 -43.17
CA LYS A 3 14.45 -38.41 -43.13
C LYS A 3 14.84 -38.15 -41.67
N THR A 4 16.02 -38.62 -41.31
CA THR A 4 16.67 -38.34 -40.04
C THR A 4 17.10 -36.89 -39.99
N LYS A 5 16.55 -36.11 -39.04
CA LYS A 5 16.87 -34.70 -38.78
C LYS A 5 18.11 -34.64 -37.88
N THR A 6 19.24 -34.28 -38.45
CA THR A 6 20.50 -34.03 -37.69
C THR A 6 20.38 -32.81 -36.80
N MET A 7 20.69 -33.00 -35.52
CA MET A 7 20.86 -31.88 -34.54
C MET A 7 22.12 -31.07 -34.88
N PRO A 8 22.08 -29.71 -34.69
CA PRO A 8 23.28 -28.90 -34.84
C PRO A 8 24.25 -29.16 -33.68
N THR A 9 25.50 -29.40 -34.02
CA THR A 9 26.61 -29.55 -33.08
C THR A 9 26.95 -28.18 -32.45
N VAL A 10 26.97 -28.14 -31.12
CA VAL A 10 27.41 -26.97 -30.34
C VAL A 10 28.94 -26.92 -30.34
N ASP A 11 29.52 -25.84 -30.81
CA ASP A 11 30.98 -25.59 -30.80
C ASP A 11 31.44 -25.30 -29.34
N PRO A 12 32.31 -26.15 -28.74
CA PRO A 12 32.77 -25.96 -27.36
C PRO A 12 33.79 -24.81 -27.18
N GLY A 13 34.12 -24.05 -28.22
CA GLY A 13 35.10 -23.00 -28.22
C GLY A 13 34.56 -21.56 -28.16
N ALA A 14 33.25 -21.34 -28.16
CA ALA A 14 32.67 -20.00 -28.15
C ALA A 14 32.83 -19.33 -26.79
N ARG A 15 33.80 -18.42 -26.67
CA ARG A 15 33.97 -17.57 -25.50
C ARG A 15 32.74 -16.67 -25.34
N PRO A 16 32.17 -16.53 -24.11
CA PRO A 16 31.05 -15.63 -23.89
C PRO A 16 31.45 -14.18 -24.23
N ARG A 17 30.70 -13.54 -25.10
CA ARG A 17 30.88 -12.14 -25.46
C ARG A 17 30.72 -11.28 -24.20
N ARG A 18 31.82 -10.70 -23.73
CA ARG A 18 31.76 -9.72 -22.63
C ARG A 18 31.04 -8.47 -23.15
N VAL A 19 29.85 -8.23 -22.66
CA VAL A 19 29.10 -6.99 -22.91
C VAL A 19 29.86 -5.83 -22.22
N SER A 20 30.26 -4.82 -22.98
CA SER A 20 30.99 -3.70 -22.41
C SER A 20 30.06 -2.79 -21.60
N ARG A 21 30.58 -2.14 -20.56
CA ARG A 21 29.81 -1.19 -19.73
C ARG A 21 29.20 -0.06 -20.57
N ARG A 22 29.83 0.32 -21.68
CA ARG A 22 29.30 1.33 -22.61
C ARG A 22 28.08 0.82 -23.37
N THR A 23 28.04 -0.45 -23.78
CA THR A 23 26.88 -1.04 -24.47
C THR A 23 25.70 -1.18 -23.52
N LEU A 24 25.93 -1.43 -22.21
CA LEU A 24 24.85 -1.46 -21.22
C LEU A 24 24.23 -0.08 -21.00
N LEU A 25 25.05 0.98 -20.92
CA LEU A 25 24.58 2.36 -20.70
C LEU A 25 23.85 2.96 -21.91
N SER A 26 24.17 2.51 -23.14
CA SER A 26 23.49 2.98 -24.35
C SER A 26 22.17 2.27 -24.63
N SER A 27 21.91 1.12 -24.00
CA SER A 27 20.64 0.36 -24.13
C SER A 27 19.56 0.75 -23.11
N VAL A 28 19.93 1.48 -22.04
CA VAL A 28 18.99 1.92 -20.99
C VAL A 28 17.86 2.83 -21.53
N PRO A 29 18.09 3.81 -22.43
CA PRO A 29 17.01 4.63 -22.97
C PRO A 29 16.04 3.86 -23.87
N ALA A 30 16.51 2.84 -24.59
CA ALA A 30 15.67 2.03 -25.47
C ALA A 30 14.80 1.03 -24.71
N LEU A 31 15.29 0.48 -23.58
CA LEU A 31 14.49 -0.37 -22.69
C LEU A 31 13.41 0.43 -21.95
N GLY A 32 13.74 1.65 -21.50
CA GLY A 32 12.78 2.54 -20.84
C GLY A 32 11.60 2.91 -21.75
N GLY A 33 11.87 3.12 -23.05
CA GLY A 33 10.82 3.43 -24.03
C GLY A 33 9.91 2.24 -24.37
N LEU A 34 10.43 1.01 -24.36
CA LEU A 34 9.63 -0.19 -24.68
C LEU A 34 8.73 -0.65 -23.51
N LEU A 35 9.14 -0.39 -22.27
CA LEU A 35 8.36 -0.75 -21.09
C LEU A 35 7.14 0.14 -20.87
N LEU A 36 7.13 1.34 -21.46
CA LEU A 36 6.03 2.30 -21.36
C LEU A 36 4.86 2.03 -22.32
N THR A 37 5.03 1.14 -23.29
CA THR A 37 4.02 0.88 -24.33
C THR A 37 3.10 -0.31 -24.06
N GLY A 38 3.35 -1.12 -23.04
CA GLY A 38 2.60 -2.37 -22.77
C GLY A 38 1.73 -2.41 -21.52
N CYS A 39 1.87 -1.42 -20.61
CA CYS A 39 1.01 -1.33 -19.41
C CYS A 39 0.17 -0.05 -19.51
N SER A 40 -1.07 -0.10 -19.04
CA SER A 40 -1.91 1.09 -18.98
C SER A 40 -1.13 2.21 -18.27
N ARG A 41 -1.04 3.37 -18.89
CA ARG A 41 -0.30 4.56 -18.39
C ARG A 41 -0.59 4.86 -16.91
N ASP A 42 -1.76 4.50 -16.46
CA ASP A 42 -2.34 4.81 -15.17
C ASP A 42 -1.73 4.01 -13.99
N THR A 43 -1.05 2.88 -14.28
CA THR A 43 -0.45 2.03 -13.23
C THR A 43 0.90 2.56 -12.72
N PHE A 44 1.56 3.44 -13.48
CA PHE A 44 2.92 3.89 -13.22
C PHE A 44 3.05 5.39 -12.96
N VAL A 45 1.94 6.11 -12.91
CA VAL A 45 1.95 7.56 -12.73
C VAL A 45 1.30 7.91 -11.39
N PRO A 46 1.96 8.73 -10.54
CA PRO A 46 1.34 9.25 -9.33
C PRO A 46 0.05 10.02 -9.63
N PRO A 47 -0.88 10.16 -8.67
CA PRO A 47 -2.14 10.90 -8.85
C PRO A 47 -1.95 12.30 -9.43
N MET A 48 -0.85 12.96 -9.05
CA MET A 48 -0.42 14.22 -9.62
C MET A 48 1.09 14.20 -9.88
N VAL A 49 1.48 14.39 -11.14
CA VAL A 49 2.90 14.53 -11.50
C VAL A 49 3.35 15.96 -11.18
N ARG A 50 4.31 16.08 -10.27
CA ARG A 50 4.94 17.37 -9.97
C ARG A 50 5.72 17.87 -11.19
N GLY A 51 5.82 19.19 -11.34
CA GLY A 51 6.60 19.79 -12.42
C GLY A 51 8.11 19.59 -12.27
N GLY A 52 8.85 19.67 -13.40
CA GLY A 52 10.31 19.67 -13.42
C GLY A 52 10.96 18.33 -13.05
N LEU A 53 12.20 18.41 -12.55
CA LEU A 53 13.03 17.23 -12.22
C LEU A 53 12.42 16.35 -11.12
N ILE A 54 11.71 16.96 -10.16
CA ILE A 54 11.07 16.22 -9.05
C ILE A 54 9.99 15.29 -9.59
N GLY A 55 9.15 15.77 -10.51
CA GLY A 55 8.11 14.96 -11.13
C GLY A 55 8.68 13.80 -11.96
N ILE A 56 9.78 14.02 -12.66
CA ILE A 56 10.49 12.96 -13.38
C ILE A 56 11.00 11.90 -12.38
N ALA A 57 11.61 12.33 -11.28
CA ALA A 57 12.09 11.43 -10.24
C ALA A 57 10.96 10.61 -9.60
N ASP A 58 9.82 11.24 -9.31
CA ASP A 58 8.62 10.56 -8.77
C ASP A 58 8.13 9.45 -9.72
N VAL A 59 7.97 9.77 -11.01
CA VAL A 59 7.53 8.81 -12.02
C VAL A 59 8.52 7.66 -12.17
N LEU A 60 9.82 7.96 -12.25
CA LEU A 60 10.86 6.94 -12.39
C LEU A 60 10.91 6.03 -11.15
N THR A 61 10.88 6.60 -9.96
CA THR A 61 10.90 5.84 -8.70
C THR A 61 9.68 4.93 -8.61
N MET A 62 8.48 5.45 -8.84
CA MET A 62 7.27 4.67 -8.81
C MET A 62 7.29 3.57 -9.87
N SER A 63 7.62 3.88 -11.12
CA SER A 63 7.67 2.92 -12.22
C SER A 63 8.66 1.79 -11.94
N THR A 64 9.85 2.12 -11.42
CA THR A 64 10.86 1.14 -11.05
C THR A 64 10.36 0.22 -9.94
N ASN A 65 9.80 0.78 -8.88
CA ASN A 65 9.23 -0.01 -7.79
C ASN A 65 8.10 -0.92 -8.28
N ARG A 66 7.18 -0.42 -9.12
CA ARG A 66 6.08 -1.23 -9.68
C ARG A 66 6.60 -2.38 -10.53
N LEU A 67 7.65 -2.15 -11.31
CA LEU A 67 8.30 -3.20 -12.09
C LEU A 67 8.93 -4.27 -11.19
N LEU A 68 9.71 -3.85 -10.19
CA LEU A 68 10.37 -4.77 -9.25
C LEU A 68 9.37 -5.54 -8.39
N LEU A 69 8.26 -4.90 -8.01
CA LEU A 69 7.21 -5.46 -7.18
C LEU A 69 6.05 -6.09 -7.98
N SER A 70 6.18 -6.23 -9.31
CA SER A 70 5.11 -6.75 -10.19
C SER A 70 4.60 -8.14 -9.78
N GLY A 71 5.48 -8.98 -9.23
CA GLY A 71 5.11 -10.28 -8.65
C GLY A 71 4.46 -10.22 -7.27
N GLN A 72 4.16 -9.03 -6.76
CA GLN A 72 3.58 -8.81 -5.41
C GLN A 72 4.38 -9.50 -4.28
N PRO A 73 5.73 -9.35 -4.23
CA PRO A 73 6.51 -9.95 -3.17
C PRO A 73 6.07 -9.42 -1.81
N LEU A 74 6.06 -10.29 -0.80
CA LEU A 74 5.77 -9.90 0.56
C LEU A 74 6.90 -9.01 1.11
N ALA A 75 6.54 -8.00 1.89
CA ALA A 75 7.49 -7.34 2.77
C ALA A 75 8.03 -8.37 3.78
N ARG A 76 9.25 -8.14 4.25
CA ARG A 76 9.91 -9.05 5.20
C ARG A 76 9.05 -9.25 6.44
N GLU A 77 8.82 -10.51 6.79
CA GLU A 77 8.25 -10.89 8.07
C GLU A 77 9.37 -11.33 9.04
N TYR A 78 9.16 -11.08 10.31
CA TYR A 78 10.13 -11.27 11.38
C TYR A 78 9.69 -12.36 12.34
N GLN A 79 10.61 -12.83 13.20
CA GLN A 79 10.28 -13.80 14.23
C GLN A 79 9.62 -13.13 15.44
N PRO A 80 8.81 -13.85 16.23
CA PRO A 80 8.21 -13.30 17.45
C PRO A 80 9.22 -12.70 18.44
N SER A 81 10.43 -13.25 18.48
CA SER A 81 11.54 -12.76 19.32
C SER A 81 12.11 -11.40 18.88
N GLU A 82 11.79 -10.96 17.67
CA GLU A 82 12.24 -9.68 17.11
C GLU A 82 11.22 -8.54 17.35
N ILE A 83 10.06 -8.87 17.93
CA ILE A 83 9.06 -7.85 18.29
C ILE A 83 9.68 -6.87 19.28
N ALA A 84 9.58 -5.58 18.96
CA ALA A 84 10.10 -4.52 19.83
C ALA A 84 9.33 -4.51 21.17
N PRO A 85 10.03 -4.49 22.31
CA PRO A 85 9.38 -4.43 23.63
C PRO A 85 8.55 -3.15 23.77
N ASP A 86 9.04 -2.05 23.19
CA ASP A 86 8.36 -0.76 23.16
C ASP A 86 8.13 -0.34 21.70
N PHE A 87 6.86 -0.22 21.30
CA PHE A 87 6.50 0.29 19.99
C PHE A 87 6.08 1.77 20.13
N PRO A 88 6.81 2.70 19.49
CA PRO A 88 6.55 4.12 19.65
C PRO A 88 5.14 4.51 19.17
N THR A 89 4.48 5.36 19.96
CA THR A 89 3.26 6.05 19.53
C THR A 89 3.65 7.37 18.91
N TRP A 90 3.43 7.52 17.58
CA TRP A 90 3.70 8.75 16.86
C TRP A 90 2.42 9.42 16.38
N GLY A 91 2.47 10.74 16.25
CA GLY A 91 1.31 11.57 15.89
C GLY A 91 0.29 11.65 17.03
N GLN A 92 -1.00 11.80 16.70
CA GLN A 92 -2.06 11.92 17.71
C GLN A 92 -2.18 10.61 18.52
N PRO A 93 -1.98 10.66 19.85
CA PRO A 93 -2.10 9.45 20.68
C PRO A 93 -3.56 9.11 21.02
N ASN A 94 -4.44 10.11 21.07
CA ASN A 94 -5.86 9.94 21.36
C ASN A 94 -6.65 11.11 20.75
N PRO A 95 -7.42 10.88 19.68
CA PRO A 95 -8.21 11.94 19.05
C PRO A 95 -9.18 12.58 20.03
N ARG A 96 -9.22 13.93 20.03
CA ARG A 96 -10.13 14.70 20.91
C ARG A 96 -11.53 14.87 20.34
N ASP A 97 -11.82 14.29 19.17
CA ASP A 97 -13.15 14.32 18.56
C ASP A 97 -14.19 13.73 19.50
N GLU A 98 -15.27 14.46 19.76
CA GLU A 98 -16.29 14.06 20.73
C GLU A 98 -17.00 12.76 20.34
N LYS A 99 -17.23 12.54 19.05
CA LYS A 99 -17.86 11.30 18.56
C LYS A 99 -16.94 10.12 18.81
N TYR A 100 -15.64 10.28 18.50
CA TYR A 100 -14.64 9.25 18.77
C TYR A 100 -14.56 8.93 20.27
N GLN A 101 -14.53 9.95 21.12
CA GLN A 101 -14.49 9.77 22.57
C GLN A 101 -15.74 9.08 23.14
N ARG A 102 -16.93 9.31 22.56
CA ARG A 102 -18.14 8.55 22.91
C ARG A 102 -18.02 7.10 22.51
N LEU A 103 -17.55 6.83 21.29
CA LEU A 103 -17.33 5.46 20.79
C LEU A 103 -16.29 4.71 21.63
N LEU A 104 -15.20 5.37 22.01
CA LEU A 104 -14.17 4.81 22.88
C LEU A 104 -14.74 4.39 24.25
N ARG A 105 -15.50 5.30 24.90
CA ARG A 105 -16.16 4.96 26.19
C ARG A 105 -17.15 3.80 26.08
N GLY A 106 -17.77 3.62 24.93
CA GLY A 106 -18.65 2.50 24.61
C GLY A 106 -17.93 1.24 24.10
N GLY A 107 -16.60 1.17 24.21
CA GLY A 107 -15.83 0.01 23.70
C GLY A 107 -15.95 -0.19 22.19
N PHE A 108 -16.23 0.88 21.45
CA PHE A 108 -16.44 0.89 19.99
C PHE A 108 -17.63 0.03 19.50
N ALA A 109 -18.58 -0.35 20.36
CA ALA A 109 -19.73 -1.17 19.98
C ALA A 109 -20.55 -0.52 18.83
N ASP A 110 -20.73 0.79 18.88
CA ASP A 110 -21.47 1.57 17.87
C ASP A 110 -20.58 2.09 16.74
N TRP A 111 -19.29 1.77 16.77
CA TRP A 111 -18.39 2.21 15.69
C TRP A 111 -18.73 1.54 14.37
N ARG A 112 -18.64 2.32 13.29
CA ARG A 112 -18.92 1.84 11.93
C ARG A 112 -17.90 2.41 10.95
N LEU A 113 -17.50 1.56 9.99
CA LEU A 113 -16.65 1.92 8.86
C LEU A 113 -17.51 1.95 7.59
N PRO A 114 -17.91 3.12 7.10
CA PRO A 114 -18.55 3.23 5.79
C PRO A 114 -17.53 2.92 4.69
N VAL A 115 -17.98 2.11 3.72
CA VAL A 115 -17.28 1.79 2.47
C VAL A 115 -18.16 2.25 1.33
N SER A 116 -17.66 3.13 0.48
CA SER A 116 -18.45 3.85 -0.54
C SER A 116 -17.65 4.10 -1.83
N GLY A 117 -18.24 4.87 -2.74
CA GLY A 117 -17.64 5.19 -4.05
C GLY A 117 -17.84 4.08 -5.06
N LEU A 118 -16.82 3.78 -5.84
CA LEU A 118 -16.85 2.81 -6.94
C LEU A 118 -16.79 1.36 -6.42
N VAL A 119 -17.78 0.99 -5.60
CA VAL A 119 -18.05 -0.37 -5.13
C VAL A 119 -19.44 -0.81 -5.59
N GLU A 120 -19.64 -2.12 -5.76
CA GLU A 120 -20.93 -2.64 -6.23
C GLU A 120 -22.08 -2.34 -5.24
N ARG A 121 -21.80 -2.39 -3.93
CA ARG A 121 -22.80 -2.15 -2.88
C ARG A 121 -22.15 -1.38 -1.73
N PRO A 122 -22.36 -0.06 -1.63
CA PRO A 122 -21.95 0.70 -0.45
C PRO A 122 -22.49 0.07 0.84
N LEU A 123 -21.64 -0.01 1.86
CA LEU A 123 -21.99 -0.65 3.13
C LEU A 123 -21.33 0.06 4.31
N SER A 124 -21.74 -0.33 5.52
CA SER A 124 -21.20 0.20 6.76
C SER A 124 -20.91 -0.98 7.71
N LEU A 125 -19.64 -1.29 7.91
CA LEU A 125 -19.19 -2.43 8.72
C LEU A 125 -19.00 -2.04 10.18
N SER A 126 -19.48 -2.85 11.09
CA SER A 126 -19.07 -2.82 12.50
C SER A 126 -17.65 -3.40 12.66
N LEU A 127 -17.03 -3.18 13.81
CA LEU A 127 -15.76 -3.81 14.12
C LEU A 127 -15.87 -5.34 14.12
N ASP A 128 -16.99 -5.88 14.60
CA ASP A 128 -17.26 -7.32 14.60
C ASP A 128 -17.46 -7.88 13.19
N ASP A 129 -18.08 -7.12 12.27
CA ASP A 129 -18.16 -7.52 10.86
C ASP A 129 -16.77 -7.66 10.26
N ILE A 130 -15.87 -6.70 10.52
CA ILE A 130 -14.50 -6.74 10.06
C ILE A 130 -13.73 -7.93 10.67
N LYS A 131 -13.91 -8.19 11.98
CA LYS A 131 -13.27 -9.32 12.68
C LYS A 131 -13.74 -10.68 12.17
N ARG A 132 -14.94 -10.77 11.56
CA ARG A 132 -15.46 -12.01 10.93
C ARG A 132 -14.93 -12.25 9.51
N LEU A 133 -14.37 -11.26 8.85
CA LEU A 133 -13.73 -11.45 7.56
C LEU A 133 -12.46 -12.32 7.70
N PRO A 134 -12.00 -12.97 6.61
CA PRO A 134 -10.69 -13.60 6.62
C PRO A 134 -9.64 -12.64 7.16
N SER A 135 -8.84 -13.08 8.10
CA SER A 135 -7.82 -12.25 8.73
C SER A 135 -6.41 -12.72 8.37
N ARG A 136 -5.46 -11.79 8.43
CA ARG A 136 -4.02 -12.06 8.35
C ARG A 136 -3.36 -11.57 9.62
N THR A 137 -2.45 -12.39 10.15
CA THR A 137 -1.48 -11.99 11.17
C THR A 137 -0.10 -11.95 10.54
N GLN A 138 0.64 -10.88 10.77
CA GLN A 138 1.97 -10.65 10.21
C GLN A 138 2.84 -9.91 11.23
N ILE A 139 4.13 -10.25 11.28
CA ILE A 139 5.12 -9.57 12.14
C ILE A 139 6.03 -8.79 11.20
N THR A 140 5.86 -7.46 11.18
CA THR A 140 6.49 -6.59 10.19
C THR A 140 7.11 -5.36 10.84
N ALA A 141 8.11 -4.78 10.17
CA ALA A 141 8.69 -3.51 10.59
C ALA A 141 7.79 -2.34 10.16
N HIS A 142 7.64 -1.39 11.06
CA HIS A 142 7.11 -0.06 10.75
C HIS A 142 8.29 0.90 10.61
N VAL A 143 8.45 1.46 9.43
CA VAL A 143 9.54 2.41 9.14
C VAL A 143 8.96 3.80 9.13
N CYS A 144 9.28 4.60 10.15
CA CYS A 144 8.79 5.96 10.30
C CYS A 144 9.70 6.96 9.57
N GLU A 145 9.10 7.93 8.91
CA GLU A 145 9.80 9.04 8.28
C GLU A 145 10.58 9.93 9.28
N GLN A 146 10.31 9.76 10.58
CA GLN A 146 11.05 10.45 11.65
C GLN A 146 12.39 9.79 11.99
N GLY A 147 12.80 8.75 11.24
CA GLY A 147 14.10 8.11 11.40
C GLY A 147 14.17 6.98 12.43
N TRP A 148 13.03 6.42 12.83
CA TRP A 148 12.98 5.22 13.68
C TRP A 148 12.20 4.09 12.99
N SER A 149 12.46 2.88 13.41
CA SER A 149 11.68 1.71 13.02
C SER A 149 11.43 0.80 14.21
N ALA A 150 10.30 0.08 14.21
CA ALA A 150 9.96 -0.89 15.23
C ALA A 150 9.21 -2.06 14.61
N ILE A 151 9.41 -3.25 15.15
CA ILE A 151 8.74 -4.47 14.71
C ILE A 151 7.58 -4.76 15.65
N ALA A 152 6.41 -5.08 15.08
CA ALA A 152 5.25 -5.50 15.84
C ALA A 152 4.46 -6.57 15.08
N GLN A 153 3.67 -7.33 15.80
CA GLN A 153 2.67 -8.24 15.22
C GLN A 153 1.36 -7.49 15.00
N TRP A 154 0.81 -7.60 13.80
CA TRP A 154 -0.45 -6.99 13.41
C TRP A 154 -1.42 -8.07 12.97
N THR A 155 -2.67 -8.00 13.45
CA THR A 155 -3.75 -8.85 12.96
C THR A 155 -4.90 -7.99 12.46
N GLY A 156 -5.36 -8.28 11.24
CA GLY A 156 -6.43 -7.52 10.60
C GLY A 156 -7.01 -8.21 9.38
N ALA A 157 -8.08 -7.64 8.83
CA ALA A 157 -8.67 -8.07 7.57
C ALA A 157 -7.89 -7.47 6.39
N PRO A 158 -7.48 -8.26 5.38
CA PRO A 158 -6.95 -7.69 4.13
C PRO A 158 -7.95 -6.69 3.54
N LEU A 159 -7.45 -5.53 3.08
CA LEU A 159 -8.30 -4.48 2.54
C LEU A 159 -9.13 -4.98 1.34
N LEU A 160 -8.56 -5.84 0.52
CA LEU A 160 -9.30 -6.49 -0.57
C LEU A 160 -10.54 -7.26 -0.08
N GLN A 161 -10.46 -7.94 1.07
CA GLN A 161 -11.61 -8.67 1.63
C GLN A 161 -12.72 -7.72 2.12
N VAL A 162 -12.35 -6.55 2.62
CA VAL A 162 -13.31 -5.50 2.98
C VAL A 162 -14.03 -4.97 1.74
N LEU A 163 -13.31 -4.76 0.63
CA LEU A 163 -13.93 -4.36 -0.64
C LEU A 163 -14.77 -5.48 -1.25
N ASN A 164 -14.34 -6.73 -1.13
CA ASN A 164 -15.12 -7.90 -1.58
C ASN A 164 -16.45 -8.02 -0.80
N ALA A 165 -16.49 -7.68 0.48
CA ALA A 165 -17.73 -7.63 1.25
C ALA A 165 -18.73 -6.59 0.68
N ALA A 166 -18.21 -5.53 0.05
CA ALA A 166 -18.99 -4.54 -0.70
C ALA A 166 -19.37 -5.00 -2.12
N GLY A 167 -19.17 -6.27 -2.45
CA GLY A 167 -19.43 -6.85 -3.79
C GLY A 167 -18.27 -6.68 -4.77
N GLY A 168 -17.14 -6.15 -4.31
CA GLY A 168 -16.00 -5.79 -5.15
C GLY A 168 -16.05 -4.33 -5.61
N VAL A 169 -15.08 -3.97 -6.43
CA VAL A 169 -14.97 -2.63 -7.02
C VAL A 169 -15.56 -2.62 -8.44
N THR A 170 -16.18 -1.50 -8.83
CA THR A 170 -16.73 -1.30 -10.19
C THR A 170 -15.63 -0.90 -11.18
N SER A 171 -15.95 -0.95 -12.46
CA SER A 171 -15.05 -0.48 -13.52
C SER A 171 -14.68 0.99 -13.31
N GLY A 172 -13.40 1.32 -13.54
CA GLY A 172 -12.87 2.67 -13.31
C GLY A 172 -12.26 2.90 -11.94
N ALA A 173 -12.43 1.98 -10.97
CA ALA A 173 -11.77 2.08 -9.68
C ALA A 173 -10.24 2.08 -9.83
N ARG A 174 -9.57 3.13 -9.33
CA ARG A 174 -8.12 3.30 -9.41
C ARG A 174 -7.46 3.47 -8.06
N TYR A 175 -8.15 4.15 -7.15
CA TYR A 175 -7.64 4.48 -5.83
C TYR A 175 -8.64 4.14 -4.76
N VAL A 176 -8.13 3.87 -3.58
CA VAL A 176 -8.89 3.80 -2.33
C VAL A 176 -8.41 4.93 -1.44
N VAL A 177 -9.30 5.82 -1.10
CA VAL A 177 -9.08 6.91 -0.14
C VAL A 177 -9.55 6.45 1.22
N LEU A 178 -8.69 6.59 2.20
CA LEU A 178 -8.99 6.31 3.59
C LEU A 178 -8.93 7.62 4.38
N ASP A 179 -9.98 7.93 5.11
CA ASP A 179 -10.05 9.06 6.03
C ASP A 179 -9.92 8.61 7.47
N THR A 180 -9.48 9.53 8.31
CA THR A 180 -9.28 9.30 9.76
C THR A 180 -10.06 10.30 10.60
N VAL A 181 -10.24 9.95 11.88
CA VAL A 181 -10.93 10.82 12.85
C VAL A 181 -10.12 12.08 13.16
N ASP A 182 -8.80 12.01 13.12
CA ASP A 182 -7.88 13.10 13.43
C ASP A 182 -7.55 13.99 12.21
N GLY A 183 -8.32 13.83 11.12
CA GLY A 183 -8.30 14.70 9.95
C GLY A 183 -7.25 14.36 8.91
N TRP A 184 -6.61 13.19 9.01
CA TRP A 184 -5.72 12.68 7.98
C TRP A 184 -6.51 11.97 6.88
N TYR A 185 -5.97 11.97 5.66
CA TYR A 185 -6.44 11.14 4.57
C TYR A 185 -5.27 10.71 3.69
N GLU A 186 -5.37 9.54 3.11
CA GLU A 186 -4.42 9.02 2.13
C GLU A 186 -5.11 8.19 1.07
N GLY A 187 -4.67 8.37 -0.17
CA GLY A 187 -5.03 7.53 -1.28
C GLY A 187 -3.96 6.48 -1.54
N ILE A 188 -4.40 5.26 -1.76
CA ILE A 188 -3.55 4.17 -2.24
C ILE A 188 -4.14 3.60 -3.53
N ASP A 189 -3.29 3.17 -4.45
CA ASP A 189 -3.76 2.58 -5.71
C ASP A 189 -4.14 1.11 -5.55
N MET A 190 -4.83 0.58 -6.56
CA MET A 190 -5.27 -0.81 -6.55
C MET A 190 -4.13 -1.81 -6.48
N PHE A 191 -2.90 -1.43 -6.89
CA PHE A 191 -1.73 -2.29 -6.75
C PHE A 191 -1.38 -2.56 -5.27
N GLU A 192 -1.50 -1.56 -4.41
CA GLU A 192 -1.31 -1.73 -2.98
C GLU A 192 -2.54 -2.34 -2.30
N VAL A 193 -3.75 -2.02 -2.78
CA VAL A 193 -5.02 -2.57 -2.24
C VAL A 193 -5.08 -4.08 -2.33
N VAL A 194 -4.63 -4.67 -3.46
CA VAL A 194 -4.68 -6.14 -3.65
C VAL A 194 -3.54 -6.88 -2.97
N HIS A 195 -2.56 -6.16 -2.41
CA HIS A 195 -1.43 -6.80 -1.74
C HIS A 195 -1.89 -7.51 -0.46
N PRO A 196 -1.50 -8.78 -0.23
CA PRO A 196 -2.02 -9.57 0.88
C PRO A 196 -1.63 -9.05 2.26
N GLN A 197 -0.56 -8.24 2.38
CA GLN A 197 -0.15 -7.59 3.62
C GLN A 197 -0.75 -6.19 3.81
N THR A 198 -1.54 -5.69 2.87
CA THR A 198 -2.35 -4.48 3.08
C THR A 198 -3.58 -4.84 3.88
N ILE A 199 -3.54 -4.59 5.18
CA ILE A 199 -4.60 -5.01 6.12
C ILE A 199 -5.17 -3.82 6.88
N LEU A 200 -6.43 -3.94 7.27
CA LEU A 200 -7.06 -3.12 8.28
C LEU A 200 -6.87 -3.79 9.65
N ALA A 201 -5.84 -3.37 10.37
CA ALA A 201 -5.44 -3.99 11.63
C ALA A 201 -6.32 -3.53 12.79
N TYR A 202 -6.80 -4.48 13.57
CA TYR A 202 -7.59 -4.29 14.78
C TYR A 202 -6.94 -4.92 16.02
N ARG A 203 -5.80 -5.62 15.87
CA ARG A 203 -4.96 -6.13 16.96
C ARG A 203 -3.50 -5.81 16.75
N MET A 204 -2.79 -5.70 17.87
CA MET A 204 -1.34 -5.49 17.91
C MET A 204 -0.74 -6.38 19.01
N ASN A 205 0.31 -7.13 18.69
CA ASN A 205 1.03 -8.02 19.61
C ASN A 205 0.12 -9.02 20.38
N GLY A 206 -0.96 -9.49 19.70
CA GLY A 206 -1.91 -10.44 20.26
C GLY A 206 -3.12 -9.82 20.97
N ASP A 207 -3.02 -8.57 21.41
CA ASP A 207 -4.07 -7.84 22.12
C ASP A 207 -4.90 -6.96 21.16
N ASP A 208 -6.00 -6.40 21.66
CA ASP A 208 -6.75 -5.37 20.93
C ASP A 208 -5.83 -4.17 20.65
N LEU A 209 -6.06 -3.51 19.51
CA LEU A 209 -5.23 -2.40 19.07
C LEU A 209 -5.24 -1.26 20.11
N PRO A 210 -4.07 -0.83 20.65
CA PRO A 210 -3.99 0.26 21.60
C PRO A 210 -4.49 1.58 21.00
N ILE A 211 -5.07 2.46 21.84
CA ILE A 211 -5.57 3.77 21.39
C ILE A 211 -4.48 4.54 20.68
N GLY A 212 -3.31 4.69 21.29
CA GLY A 212 -2.18 5.42 20.70
C GLY A 212 -1.68 4.86 19.38
N ASN A 213 -1.97 3.60 19.09
CA ASN A 213 -1.61 2.93 17.85
C ASN A 213 -2.74 2.88 16.82
N GLY A 214 -3.91 3.52 17.10
CA GLY A 214 -4.95 3.78 16.11
C GLY A 214 -6.26 3.02 16.30
N ALA A 215 -6.61 2.59 17.54
CA ALA A 215 -7.89 1.92 17.81
C ALA A 215 -9.10 2.70 17.26
N PRO A 216 -10.17 2.01 16.83
CA PRO A 216 -10.32 0.57 16.81
C PRO A 216 -9.72 -0.10 15.59
N LEU A 217 -9.34 0.69 14.54
CA LEU A 217 -8.88 0.19 13.26
C LEU A 217 -7.85 1.12 12.64
N ARG A 218 -6.77 0.53 12.10
CA ARG A 218 -5.73 1.26 11.37
C ARG A 218 -5.36 0.55 10.06
N LEU A 219 -4.84 1.33 9.10
CA LEU A 219 -4.21 0.78 7.90
C LEU A 219 -2.78 0.28 8.24
N ARG A 220 -2.44 -0.88 7.70
CA ARG A 220 -1.07 -1.37 7.57
C ARG A 220 -0.74 -1.56 6.10
N LEU A 221 0.32 -0.90 5.66
CA LEU A 221 0.82 -0.88 4.29
C LEU A 221 2.33 -1.14 4.34
N GLU A 222 2.70 -2.41 4.37
CA GLU A 222 4.03 -2.86 4.81
C GLU A 222 5.18 -2.48 3.88
N ARG A 223 4.87 -2.15 2.62
CA ARG A 223 5.86 -1.75 1.62
C ARG A 223 6.06 -0.24 1.53
N GLN A 224 5.44 0.52 2.42
CA GLN A 224 5.53 1.99 2.41
C GLN A 224 5.79 2.55 3.81
N CYS A 225 6.41 3.73 3.84
CA CYS A 225 6.73 4.47 5.06
C CYS A 225 5.54 4.71 5.98
N GLY A 226 5.84 5.01 7.23
CA GLY A 226 4.90 5.18 8.31
C GLY A 226 3.77 6.15 8.04
N TYR A 227 4.05 7.26 7.34
CA TYR A 227 3.03 8.27 7.02
C TYR A 227 1.88 7.76 6.15
N LYS A 228 2.05 6.65 5.43
CA LYS A 228 0.98 5.99 4.68
C LYS A 228 0.12 5.05 5.54
N ASN A 229 0.56 4.74 6.76
CA ASN A 229 -0.07 3.78 7.65
C ASN A 229 -1.06 4.47 8.62
N LEU A 230 -2.20 4.94 8.09
CA LEU A 230 -3.19 5.74 8.81
C LEU A 230 -3.74 5.07 10.07
N LYS A 231 -3.89 5.86 11.14
CA LYS A 231 -4.54 5.49 12.41
C LYS A 231 -6.00 5.97 12.43
N PHE A 232 -6.82 5.44 13.35
CA PHE A 232 -8.17 5.93 13.64
C PHE A 232 -9.07 6.01 12.41
N LEU A 233 -9.12 4.95 11.60
CA LEU A 233 -9.88 4.95 10.37
C LEU A 233 -11.34 5.31 10.59
N LYS A 234 -11.86 6.18 9.73
CA LYS A 234 -13.21 6.73 9.78
C LYS A 234 -14.06 6.31 8.58
N SER A 235 -13.48 6.24 7.39
CA SER A 235 -14.17 5.87 6.17
C SER A 235 -13.22 5.36 5.09
N ILE A 236 -13.79 4.63 4.13
CA ILE A 236 -13.15 4.17 2.91
C ILE A 236 -13.99 4.60 1.72
N GLN A 237 -13.35 5.21 0.73
CA GLN A 237 -13.98 5.58 -0.52
C GLN A 237 -13.14 5.09 -1.71
N VAL A 238 -13.77 4.34 -2.61
CA VAL A 238 -13.13 3.90 -3.86
C VAL A 238 -13.41 4.93 -4.95
N VAL A 239 -12.37 5.39 -5.64
CA VAL A 239 -12.48 6.47 -6.63
C VAL A 239 -11.63 6.18 -7.87
N ASP A 240 -11.95 6.87 -8.96
CA ASP A 240 -11.17 6.85 -10.20
C ASP A 240 -10.06 7.93 -10.24
N SER A 241 -10.19 8.96 -9.40
CA SER A 241 -9.29 10.11 -9.35
C SER A 241 -9.13 10.63 -7.92
N MET A 242 -7.95 11.18 -7.64
CA MET A 242 -7.65 11.88 -6.39
C MET A 242 -7.83 13.40 -6.48
N ALA A 243 -8.26 13.92 -7.65
CA ALA A 243 -8.31 15.37 -7.93
C ALA A 243 -9.18 16.16 -6.93
N ASP A 244 -10.23 15.55 -6.39
CA ASP A 244 -11.17 16.20 -5.47
C ASP A 244 -10.74 16.09 -3.99
N PHE A 245 -9.57 15.48 -3.70
CA PHE A 245 -9.07 15.30 -2.34
C PHE A 245 -7.89 16.24 -2.08
N GLY A 246 -8.07 17.18 -1.15
CA GLY A 246 -7.05 18.17 -0.80
C GLY A 246 -6.56 18.96 -2.03
N LYS A 247 -5.25 18.86 -2.33
CA LYS A 247 -4.64 19.47 -3.52
C LYS A 247 -4.60 18.53 -4.73
N GLY A 248 -5.27 17.39 -4.69
CA GLY A 248 -5.24 16.38 -5.74
C GLY A 248 -3.94 15.58 -5.82
N THR A 249 -3.08 15.66 -4.80
CA THR A 249 -1.74 15.05 -4.80
C THR A 249 -1.71 13.62 -4.28
N GLY A 250 -2.86 13.09 -3.86
CA GLY A 250 -3.00 11.70 -3.44
C GLY A 250 -2.97 11.44 -1.95
N GLY A 251 -2.86 12.49 -1.12
CA GLY A 251 -2.92 12.39 0.33
C GLY A 251 -2.43 13.65 1.04
N ILE A 252 -2.72 13.78 2.32
CA ILE A 252 -2.35 14.97 3.09
C ILE A 252 -0.82 15.15 3.18
N ASN A 253 -0.08 14.05 3.30
CA ASN A 253 1.38 14.11 3.30
C ASN A 253 1.93 14.58 1.95
N SER A 254 1.33 14.13 0.85
CA SER A 254 1.68 14.58 -0.49
C SER A 254 1.34 16.05 -0.69
N ASP A 255 0.24 16.54 -0.13
CA ASP A 255 -0.12 17.96 -0.11
C ASP A 255 0.93 18.83 0.61
N TRP A 256 1.64 18.25 1.58
CA TRP A 256 2.74 18.89 2.30
C TRP A 256 4.13 18.70 1.64
N GLY A 257 4.18 17.97 0.53
CA GLY A 257 5.41 17.82 -0.25
C GLY A 257 6.12 16.49 -0.11
N PHE A 258 5.60 15.55 0.67
CA PHE A 258 6.11 14.17 0.67
C PHE A 258 5.84 13.47 -0.66
N HIS A 259 6.61 12.44 -0.96
CA HIS A 259 6.32 11.59 -2.12
C HIS A 259 5.01 10.82 -1.88
N TRP A 260 4.17 10.74 -2.91
CA TRP A 260 2.94 9.95 -2.79
C TRP A 260 3.24 8.46 -2.59
N TYR A 261 4.26 7.94 -3.26
CA TYR A 261 4.76 6.57 -3.07
C TYR A 261 6.03 6.60 -2.20
N GLY A 262 5.89 6.27 -0.94
CA GLY A 262 6.98 6.22 0.04
C GLY A 262 7.44 4.78 0.28
N GLY A 263 8.02 4.13 -0.74
CA GLY A 263 8.50 2.75 -0.64
C GLY A 263 9.63 2.55 0.37
N VAL A 264 9.63 1.38 1.04
CA VAL A 264 10.64 0.93 2.00
C VAL A 264 11.07 -0.49 1.68
#